data_01eab0d27387fbaded24b4fd6aa34d93
#
_entry.id   01eab0d27387fbaded24b4fd6aa34d93
#
_cell.length_a   1.000
_cell.length_b   1.000
_cell.length_c   1.000
_cell.angle_alpha   90.00
_cell.angle_beta   90.00
_cell.angle_gamma   90.00
#
_symmetry.space_group_name_H-M   'P 1'
#
loop_
_entity.id
_entity.type
_entity.pdbx_description
1 polymer ?
#
loop_
_entity_poly.entity_id
_entity_poly.type
_entity_poly.pdbx_seq_one_letter_code
_entity_poly.pdbx_strand_id
1 'polypeptide(L)'
;MRLLRRTLPLLLCIWGSAAAWAQPSEVTVGTYVNKIQDLNFRDNKYTLDFFVWFRWRTDGALKDYKPLESFEIINGRINGKSSIVEKKIGDVNYAAVRISATIAEAWRLSRFPFDWHRTEVLVEDSAYTADQLVFVADKENSRLGEEIHMAGWVAGAFAVDVVDKEYRTNYGDISLPSGNRSVYSRLVISWDLNRTSWGLAVKLLSTVFLATVVAFVSFMVKPSDLDARFGMGVGGLFAVAASAFVASGLVPESSGMTIADQMHMVALCFIFATLLISALCLRLEETEREALAYRIDHWALAIMPVLFFGWAAWTIVKDQH
;
A
#
# COMPACT_ATOMS: atom_id res chain seq x y z
N MET A 1 -76.50 10.67 -59.36
CA MET A 1 -75.63 11.76 -58.86
C MET A 1 -75.22 11.47 -57.43
N ARG A 2 -73.99 10.93 -57.21
CA ARG A 2 -73.39 10.70 -55.89
C ARG A 2 -71.95 11.21 -55.96
N LEU A 3 -71.64 12.31 -55.25
CA LEU A 3 -70.38 12.89 -55.08
C LEU A 3 -69.52 12.11 -54.11
N LEU A 4 -68.38 11.53 -54.58
CA LEU A 4 -67.38 10.92 -53.74
C LEU A 4 -66.45 12.06 -53.21
N ARG A 5 -66.52 12.31 -51.90
CA ARG A 5 -65.50 13.09 -51.17
C ARG A 5 -64.25 12.18 -50.90
N ARG A 6 -63.11 12.46 -51.52
CA ARG A 6 -61.84 11.89 -51.21
C ARG A 6 -61.24 12.69 -50.05
N THR A 7 -61.13 12.07 -48.88
CA THR A 7 -60.35 12.57 -47.76
C THR A 7 -58.92 12.09 -47.90
N LEU A 8 -57.99 13.02 -48.01
CA LEU A 8 -56.52 12.79 -48.03
C LEU A 8 -56.04 12.72 -46.57
N PRO A 9 -55.34 11.65 -46.08
CA PRO A 9 -54.73 11.66 -44.75
C PRO A 9 -53.43 12.45 -44.79
N LEU A 10 -53.36 13.51 -43.96
CA LEU A 10 -52.17 14.27 -43.70
C LEU A 10 -51.21 13.39 -42.85
N LEU A 11 -50.14 12.86 -43.42
CA LEU A 11 -49.06 12.19 -42.72
C LEU A 11 -48.22 13.28 -42.03
N LEU A 12 -48.42 13.48 -40.73
CA LEU A 12 -47.49 14.25 -39.87
C LEU A 12 -46.23 13.42 -39.68
N CYS A 13 -45.14 13.74 -40.40
CA CYS A 13 -43.81 13.28 -40.09
C CYS A 13 -43.33 14.02 -38.83
N ILE A 14 -43.48 13.37 -37.68
CA ILE A 14 -42.80 13.79 -36.42
C ILE A 14 -41.32 13.45 -36.62
N TRP A 15 -40.53 14.44 -37.05
CA TRP A 15 -39.12 14.36 -36.93
C TRP A 15 -38.77 14.49 -35.43
N GLY A 16 -38.61 13.35 -34.77
CA GLY A 16 -37.93 13.30 -33.48
C GLY A 16 -36.50 13.71 -33.68
N SER A 17 -36.18 14.96 -33.32
CA SER A 17 -34.80 15.36 -33.12
C SER A 17 -34.21 14.53 -32.00
N ALA A 18 -33.51 13.42 -32.35
CA ALA A 18 -32.61 12.77 -31.45
C ALA A 18 -31.60 13.82 -31.02
N ALA A 19 -31.68 14.28 -29.79
CA ALA A 19 -30.60 15.06 -29.19
C ALA A 19 -29.34 14.21 -29.33
N ALA A 20 -28.46 14.57 -30.26
CA ALA A 20 -27.15 13.96 -30.36
C ALA A 20 -26.42 14.34 -29.05
N TRP A 21 -26.31 13.39 -28.16
CA TRP A 21 -25.47 13.53 -26.99
C TRP A 21 -24.06 13.76 -27.55
N ALA A 22 -23.49 14.95 -27.33
CA ALA A 22 -22.13 15.23 -27.72
C ALA A 22 -21.24 14.20 -27.06
N GLN A 23 -20.47 13.44 -27.85
CA GLN A 23 -19.48 12.52 -27.28
C GLN A 23 -18.46 13.33 -26.49
N PRO A 24 -18.02 12.84 -25.33
CA PRO A 24 -16.99 13.52 -24.55
C PRO A 24 -15.71 13.64 -25.37
N SER A 25 -15.01 14.74 -25.18
CA SER A 25 -13.73 14.96 -25.86
C SER A 25 -12.62 14.12 -25.21
N GLU A 26 -11.81 13.48 -26.04
CA GLU A 26 -10.73 12.62 -25.56
C GLU A 26 -9.44 13.42 -25.28
N VAL A 27 -8.83 13.17 -24.12
CA VAL A 27 -7.51 13.66 -23.73
C VAL A 27 -6.59 12.48 -23.49
N THR A 28 -5.58 12.30 -24.35
CA THR A 28 -4.55 11.29 -24.14
C THR A 28 -3.60 11.75 -23.05
N VAL A 29 -3.45 10.96 -21.99
CA VAL A 29 -2.61 11.27 -20.84
C VAL A 29 -1.58 10.17 -20.63
N GLY A 30 -0.32 10.56 -20.40
CA GLY A 30 0.77 9.63 -20.12
C GLY A 30 1.71 10.16 -19.05
N THR A 31 2.60 9.29 -18.59
CA THR A 31 3.52 9.58 -17.49
C THR A 31 4.87 8.91 -17.63
N TYR A 32 5.90 9.59 -17.16
CA TYR A 32 7.22 9.01 -16.98
C TYR A 32 7.70 9.27 -15.55
N VAL A 33 7.83 8.21 -14.76
CA VAL A 33 8.26 8.29 -13.37
C VAL A 33 9.78 8.33 -13.31
N ASN A 34 10.34 9.45 -12.83
CA ASN A 34 11.79 9.62 -12.71
C ASN A 34 12.34 9.03 -11.41
N LYS A 35 11.65 9.30 -10.29
CA LYS A 35 12.13 8.90 -8.96
C LYS A 35 10.99 8.58 -8.02
N ILE A 36 11.21 7.57 -7.18
CA ILE A 36 10.39 7.23 -6.03
C ILE A 36 11.30 7.36 -4.82
N GLN A 37 10.94 8.20 -3.85
CA GLN A 37 11.78 8.55 -2.71
C GLN A 37 10.96 8.58 -1.43
N ASP A 38 11.65 8.58 -0.28
CA ASP A 38 11.06 8.81 1.04
C ASP A 38 9.87 7.89 1.35
N LEU A 39 10.03 6.58 1.04
CA LEU A 39 9.03 5.59 1.41
C LEU A 39 8.86 5.59 2.94
N ASN A 40 7.84 6.30 3.41
CA ASN A 40 7.58 6.46 4.83
C ASN A 40 6.33 5.66 5.23
N PHE A 41 6.57 4.47 5.76
CA PHE A 41 5.50 3.59 6.19
C PHE A 41 4.75 4.15 7.41
N ARG A 42 5.47 4.75 8.34
CA ARG A 42 4.89 5.31 9.57
C ARG A 42 3.88 6.42 9.29
N ASP A 43 4.19 7.31 8.34
CA ASP A 43 3.34 8.45 7.99
C ASP A 43 2.41 8.18 6.80
N ASN A 44 2.37 6.93 6.30
CA ASN A 44 1.52 6.51 5.18
C ASN A 44 1.69 7.38 3.94
N LYS A 45 2.95 7.62 3.53
CA LYS A 45 3.27 8.47 2.37
C LYS A 45 4.59 8.11 1.70
N TYR A 46 4.76 8.58 0.47
CA TYR A 46 6.03 8.60 -0.25
C TYR A 46 6.12 9.83 -1.15
N THR A 47 7.33 10.15 -1.63
CA THR A 47 7.58 11.26 -2.55
C THR A 47 7.82 10.72 -3.95
N LEU A 48 7.19 11.34 -4.95
CA LEU A 48 7.27 11.00 -6.35
C LEU A 48 7.75 12.19 -7.16
N ASP A 49 8.71 11.96 -8.07
CA ASP A 49 9.10 12.90 -9.11
C ASP A 49 8.80 12.27 -10.47
N PHE A 50 7.95 12.89 -11.27
CA PHE A 50 7.49 12.33 -12.54
C PHE A 50 7.07 13.40 -13.52
N PHE A 51 7.07 13.07 -14.80
CA PHE A 51 6.42 13.83 -15.84
C PHE A 51 5.01 13.33 -16.05
N VAL A 52 4.10 14.28 -16.33
CA VAL A 52 2.79 13.99 -16.90
C VAL A 52 2.63 14.83 -18.16
N TRP A 53 2.04 14.26 -19.20
CA TRP A 53 1.71 14.96 -20.41
C TRP A 53 0.28 14.70 -20.84
N PHE A 54 -0.27 15.70 -21.57
CA PHE A 54 -1.62 15.72 -22.10
C PHE A 54 -1.58 16.02 -23.59
N ARG A 55 -2.39 15.31 -24.37
CA ARG A 55 -2.60 15.58 -25.81
C ARG A 55 -4.09 15.61 -26.08
N TRP A 56 -4.56 16.68 -26.69
CA TRP A 56 -5.97 16.84 -27.01
C TRP A 56 -6.17 17.67 -28.28
N ARG A 57 -7.38 17.61 -28.85
CA ARG A 57 -7.82 18.47 -29.92
C ARG A 57 -8.67 19.59 -29.34
N THR A 58 -8.60 20.77 -30.00
CA THR A 58 -9.43 21.93 -29.63
C THR A 58 -10.80 21.76 -30.26
N ASP A 59 -11.66 20.94 -29.68
CA ASP A 59 -13.02 20.67 -30.11
C ASP A 59 -14.01 20.61 -28.96
N GLY A 60 -15.28 20.73 -29.23
CA GLY A 60 -16.34 20.58 -28.25
C GLY A 60 -16.13 21.38 -26.96
N ALA A 61 -16.13 20.68 -25.85
CA ALA A 61 -15.96 21.24 -24.51
C ALA A 61 -14.52 21.72 -24.23
N LEU A 62 -13.52 21.26 -25.01
CA LEU A 62 -12.10 21.50 -24.75
C LEU A 62 -11.52 22.73 -25.44
N LYS A 63 -12.37 23.68 -25.87
CA LYS A 63 -11.93 24.89 -26.57
C LYS A 63 -10.90 25.72 -25.78
N ASP A 64 -11.14 25.85 -24.48
CA ASP A 64 -10.30 26.64 -23.57
C ASP A 64 -9.63 25.75 -22.50
N TYR A 65 -9.45 24.47 -22.81
CA TYR A 65 -8.89 23.50 -21.89
C TYR A 65 -7.42 23.76 -21.57
N LYS A 66 -7.11 23.82 -20.30
CA LYS A 66 -5.77 24.06 -19.76
C LYS A 66 -5.43 22.97 -18.74
N PRO A 67 -4.99 21.79 -19.18
CA PRO A 67 -4.74 20.66 -18.30
C PRO A 67 -3.79 20.98 -17.15
N LEU A 68 -2.77 21.81 -17.36
CA LEU A 68 -1.78 22.12 -16.33
C LEU A 68 -2.33 22.97 -15.18
N GLU A 69 -3.49 23.62 -15.38
CA GLU A 69 -4.19 24.39 -14.36
C GLU A 69 -5.25 23.56 -13.65
N SER A 70 -5.91 22.61 -14.36
CA SER A 70 -7.10 21.88 -13.88
C SER A 70 -6.82 20.46 -13.39
N PHE A 71 -5.72 19.79 -13.81
CA PHE A 71 -5.44 18.45 -13.30
C PHE A 71 -5.05 18.48 -11.82
N GLU A 72 -5.46 17.45 -11.11
CA GLU A 72 -5.12 17.25 -9.70
C GLU A 72 -4.70 15.80 -9.40
N ILE A 73 -3.96 15.61 -8.32
CA ILE A 73 -3.60 14.30 -7.77
C ILE A 73 -4.52 14.04 -6.57
N ILE A 74 -5.43 13.08 -6.72
CA ILE A 74 -6.49 12.83 -5.75
C ILE A 74 -5.96 12.26 -4.43
N ASN A 75 -4.99 11.36 -4.50
CA ASN A 75 -4.39 10.72 -3.32
C ASN A 75 -3.05 11.36 -2.94
N GLY A 76 -2.83 12.62 -3.29
CA GLY A 76 -1.57 13.27 -3.02
C GLY A 76 -1.63 14.79 -3.05
N ARG A 77 -0.47 15.38 -2.82
CA ARG A 77 -0.26 16.83 -2.88
C ARG A 77 0.89 17.14 -3.83
N ILE A 78 0.66 18.04 -4.77
CA ILE A 78 1.70 18.59 -5.62
C ILE A 78 2.56 19.55 -4.78
N ASN A 79 3.84 19.26 -4.63
CA ASN A 79 4.81 20.10 -3.91
C ASN A 79 5.41 21.15 -4.83
N GLY A 80 5.52 20.84 -6.13
CA GLY A 80 6.06 21.78 -7.12
C GLY A 80 5.87 21.29 -8.54
N LYS A 81 5.78 22.24 -9.48
CA LYS A 81 5.74 22.03 -10.91
C LYS A 81 6.97 22.68 -11.54
N SER A 82 7.59 22.02 -12.50
CA SER A 82 8.76 22.52 -13.25
C SER A 82 8.76 21.98 -14.68
N SER A 83 9.68 22.45 -15.53
CA SER A 83 9.82 21.96 -16.90
C SER A 83 8.49 21.96 -17.68
N ILE A 84 7.75 23.06 -17.56
CA ILE A 84 6.47 23.24 -18.26
C ILE A 84 6.73 23.41 -19.75
N VAL A 85 6.04 22.63 -20.57
CA VAL A 85 6.08 22.72 -22.03
C VAL A 85 4.66 22.71 -22.55
N GLU A 86 4.30 23.74 -23.32
CA GLU A 86 3.03 23.80 -24.03
C GLU A 86 3.30 24.10 -25.50
N LYS A 87 2.72 23.34 -26.42
CA LYS A 87 2.87 23.52 -27.85
C LYS A 87 1.68 22.97 -28.62
N LYS A 88 1.46 23.50 -29.81
CA LYS A 88 0.49 22.96 -30.75
C LYS A 88 1.22 22.33 -31.94
N ILE A 89 0.83 21.11 -32.28
CA ILE A 89 1.42 20.33 -33.39
C ILE A 89 0.27 19.97 -34.34
N GLY A 90 0.13 20.72 -35.42
CA GLY A 90 -1.02 20.60 -36.31
C GLY A 90 -2.32 21.00 -35.59
N ASP A 91 -3.28 20.07 -35.51
CA ASP A 91 -4.56 20.23 -34.83
C ASP A 91 -4.55 19.69 -33.35
N VAL A 92 -3.41 19.14 -32.93
CA VAL A 92 -3.24 18.56 -31.58
C VAL A 92 -2.49 19.53 -30.67
N ASN A 93 -3.06 19.82 -29.51
CA ASN A 93 -2.38 20.51 -28.42
C ASN A 93 -1.61 19.48 -27.55
N TYR A 94 -0.46 19.91 -27.09
CA TYR A 94 0.40 19.14 -26.20
C TYR A 94 0.81 20.01 -25.00
N ALA A 95 0.64 19.48 -23.80
CA ALA A 95 1.15 20.07 -22.57
C ALA A 95 1.87 19.00 -21.76
N ALA A 96 3.01 19.34 -21.19
CA ALA A 96 3.77 18.47 -20.31
C ALA A 96 4.36 19.25 -19.13
N VAL A 97 4.46 18.60 -17.99
CA VAL A 97 5.01 19.19 -16.77
C VAL A 97 5.72 18.13 -15.94
N ARG A 98 6.85 18.52 -15.34
CA ARG A 98 7.50 17.73 -14.30
C ARG A 98 6.93 18.11 -12.94
N ILE A 99 6.55 17.10 -12.17
CA ILE A 99 5.87 17.24 -10.89
C ILE A 99 6.72 16.59 -9.81
N SER A 100 6.87 17.29 -8.69
CA SER A 100 7.23 16.69 -7.41
C SER A 100 5.97 16.62 -6.56
N ALA A 101 5.61 15.43 -6.08
CA ALA A 101 4.40 15.23 -5.28
C ALA A 101 4.66 14.33 -4.08
N THR A 102 3.91 14.56 -3.00
CA THR A 102 3.79 13.64 -1.87
C THR A 102 2.49 12.88 -2.03
N ILE A 103 2.58 11.56 -2.11
CA ILE A 103 1.44 10.66 -2.30
C ILE A 103 1.11 10.00 -0.97
N ALA A 104 -0.17 10.01 -0.61
CA ALA A 104 -0.69 9.26 0.53
C ALA A 104 -0.94 7.81 0.11
N GLU A 105 -0.43 6.86 0.90
CA GLU A 105 -0.53 5.45 0.61
C GLU A 105 -0.91 4.66 1.86
N ALA A 106 -1.94 3.82 1.77
CA ALA A 106 -2.35 2.95 2.86
C ALA A 106 -1.57 1.62 2.77
N TRP A 107 -0.41 1.56 3.41
CA TRP A 107 0.47 0.41 3.37
C TRP A 107 -0.17 -0.84 4.00
N ARG A 108 -0.06 -1.98 3.33
CA ARG A 108 -0.47 -3.29 3.86
C ARG A 108 0.69 -3.97 4.57
N LEU A 109 0.83 -3.71 5.87
CA LEU A 109 1.99 -4.11 6.67
C LEU A 109 1.79 -5.41 7.47
N SER A 110 0.71 -6.15 7.27
CA SER A 110 0.47 -7.42 7.98
C SER A 110 1.63 -8.41 7.85
N ARG A 111 2.35 -8.37 6.72
CA ARG A 111 3.50 -9.22 6.44
C ARG A 111 4.86 -8.59 6.73
N PHE A 112 4.89 -7.36 7.25
CA PHE A 112 6.16 -6.71 7.58
C PHE A 112 7.04 -7.61 8.48
N PRO A 113 8.33 -7.82 8.17
CA PRO A 113 9.17 -7.17 7.15
C PRO A 113 9.31 -7.94 5.81
N PHE A 114 8.37 -8.80 5.45
CA PHE A 114 8.34 -9.59 4.20
C PHE A 114 7.25 -9.11 3.23
N ASP A 115 6.95 -7.82 3.27
CA ASP A 115 5.83 -7.18 2.60
C ASP A 115 6.15 -6.82 1.14
N TRP A 116 5.08 -6.74 0.35
CA TRP A 116 5.06 -6.14 -0.97
C TRP A 116 3.84 -5.21 -1.06
N HIS A 117 3.90 -4.21 -1.94
CA HIS A 117 2.85 -3.23 -2.08
C HIS A 117 2.56 -2.95 -3.54
N ARG A 118 1.28 -2.71 -3.87
CA ARG A 118 0.90 -2.08 -5.11
C ARG A 118 0.54 -0.65 -4.79
N THR A 119 1.31 0.29 -5.34
CA THR A 119 1.13 1.72 -5.15
C THR A 119 0.41 2.33 -6.33
N GLU A 120 -0.34 3.40 -6.09
CA GLU A 120 -1.13 4.07 -7.10
C GLU A 120 -1.00 5.59 -7.00
N VAL A 121 -1.02 6.27 -8.15
CA VAL A 121 -1.24 7.71 -8.26
C VAL A 121 -2.51 7.93 -9.06
N LEU A 122 -3.43 8.70 -8.48
CA LEU A 122 -4.74 8.95 -9.04
C LEU A 122 -4.80 10.38 -9.56
N VAL A 123 -4.98 10.54 -10.88
CA VAL A 123 -5.04 11.85 -11.53
C VAL A 123 -6.42 12.06 -12.12
N GLU A 124 -7.04 13.20 -11.85
CA GLU A 124 -8.32 13.63 -12.40
C GLU A 124 -8.20 15.06 -12.95
N ASP A 125 -9.19 15.47 -13.70
CA ASP A 125 -9.40 16.87 -14.04
C ASP A 125 -10.50 17.45 -13.16
N SER A 126 -10.23 18.56 -12.46
CA SER A 126 -11.18 19.16 -11.52
C SER A 126 -12.27 20.00 -12.19
N ALA A 127 -12.06 20.38 -13.47
CA ALA A 127 -12.95 21.29 -14.18
C ALA A 127 -14.00 20.58 -15.06
N TYR A 128 -13.74 19.33 -15.47
CA TYR A 128 -14.54 18.62 -16.46
C TYR A 128 -14.99 17.26 -15.94
N THR A 129 -16.28 16.97 -16.07
CA THR A 129 -16.88 15.67 -15.77
C THR A 129 -16.74 14.72 -16.97
N ALA A 130 -16.95 13.43 -16.77
CA ALA A 130 -16.73 12.38 -17.77
C ALA A 130 -17.65 12.49 -19.01
N ASP A 131 -18.75 13.22 -18.91
CA ASP A 131 -19.61 13.56 -20.06
C ASP A 131 -18.99 14.65 -20.98
N GLN A 132 -17.99 15.37 -20.49
CA GLN A 132 -17.30 16.43 -21.23
C GLN A 132 -15.88 16.01 -21.62
N LEU A 133 -15.13 15.33 -20.73
CA LEU A 133 -13.76 14.94 -20.91
C LEU A 133 -13.53 13.49 -20.47
N VAL A 134 -12.93 12.69 -21.34
CA VAL A 134 -12.48 11.33 -21.02
C VAL A 134 -10.97 11.22 -21.25
N PHE A 135 -10.26 10.73 -20.24
CA PHE A 135 -8.86 10.40 -20.38
C PHE A 135 -8.68 9.12 -21.19
N VAL A 136 -7.63 9.10 -22.00
CA VAL A 136 -7.15 7.89 -22.71
C VAL A 136 -5.69 7.67 -22.30
N ALA A 137 -5.40 6.51 -21.72
CA ALA A 137 -4.04 6.23 -21.25
C ALA A 137 -3.05 6.05 -22.41
N ASP A 138 -1.97 6.80 -22.40
CA ASP A 138 -0.84 6.65 -23.33
C ASP A 138 0.07 5.50 -22.85
N LYS A 139 -0.42 4.26 -22.98
CA LYS A 139 0.27 3.05 -22.49
C LYS A 139 1.60 2.80 -23.17
N GLU A 140 1.71 3.17 -24.43
CA GLU A 140 2.92 2.91 -25.24
C GLU A 140 4.11 3.77 -24.82
N ASN A 141 3.85 5.01 -24.37
CA ASN A 141 4.90 5.95 -24.00
C ASN A 141 5.06 6.12 -22.49
N SER A 142 4.15 5.60 -21.68
CA SER A 142 4.26 5.66 -20.22
C SER A 142 5.22 4.59 -19.68
N ARG A 143 6.15 5.00 -18.79
CA ARG A 143 7.20 4.12 -18.26
C ARG A 143 7.57 4.51 -16.84
N LEU A 144 8.10 3.52 -16.10
CA LEU A 144 9.00 3.76 -14.98
C LEU A 144 10.41 4.02 -15.50
N GLY A 145 11.10 4.99 -14.94
CA GLY A 145 12.51 5.27 -15.26
C GLY A 145 13.40 4.08 -14.91
N GLU A 146 14.31 3.74 -15.82
CA GLU A 146 15.25 2.62 -15.64
C GLU A 146 16.24 2.85 -14.48
N GLU A 147 16.45 4.12 -14.09
CA GLU A 147 17.37 4.52 -13.01
C GLU A 147 16.70 4.59 -11.63
N ILE A 148 15.48 4.08 -11.47
CA ILE A 148 14.80 4.07 -10.16
C ILE A 148 15.46 3.06 -9.26
N HIS A 149 16.25 3.56 -8.30
CA HIS A 149 16.90 2.75 -7.29
C HIS A 149 16.36 3.10 -5.91
N MET A 150 15.77 2.13 -5.25
CA MET A 150 15.26 2.25 -3.88
C MET A 150 15.94 1.21 -2.99
N ALA A 151 16.63 1.66 -1.94
CA ALA A 151 17.33 0.76 -1.03
C ALA A 151 16.36 -0.28 -0.41
N GLY A 152 16.59 -1.55 -0.71
CA GLY A 152 15.77 -2.66 -0.19
C GLY A 152 14.45 -2.91 -0.93
N TRP A 153 14.22 -2.23 -2.07
CA TRP A 153 13.01 -2.37 -2.88
C TRP A 153 13.33 -2.46 -4.37
N VAL A 154 12.49 -3.18 -5.07
CA VAL A 154 12.48 -3.21 -6.54
C VAL A 154 11.07 -2.87 -7.02
N ALA A 155 11.00 -1.94 -7.97
CA ALA A 155 9.77 -1.66 -8.68
C ALA A 155 9.47 -2.82 -9.66
N GLY A 156 8.24 -3.31 -9.62
CA GLY A 156 7.75 -4.41 -10.46
C GLY A 156 6.83 -3.93 -11.57
N ALA A 157 5.76 -4.67 -11.80
CA ALA A 157 4.83 -4.40 -12.89
C ALA A 157 4.29 -2.97 -12.84
N PHE A 158 4.45 -2.24 -13.96
CA PHE A 158 3.93 -0.89 -14.15
C PHE A 158 2.73 -0.92 -15.07
N ALA A 159 1.69 -0.17 -14.72
CA ALA A 159 0.51 0.00 -15.55
C ALA A 159 -0.05 1.41 -15.47
N VAL A 160 -0.69 1.83 -16.56
CA VAL A 160 -1.46 3.06 -16.64
C VAL A 160 -2.82 2.72 -17.22
N ASP A 161 -3.87 2.96 -16.45
CA ASP A 161 -5.24 2.62 -16.82
C ASP A 161 -6.16 3.83 -16.56
N VAL A 162 -7.33 3.82 -17.20
CA VAL A 162 -8.36 4.82 -17.00
C VAL A 162 -9.60 4.15 -16.47
N VAL A 163 -10.19 4.75 -15.45
CA VAL A 163 -11.45 4.28 -14.82
C VAL A 163 -12.39 5.46 -14.58
N ASP A 164 -13.67 5.21 -14.58
CA ASP A 164 -14.65 6.20 -14.18
C ASP A 164 -14.82 6.21 -12.66
N LYS A 165 -14.78 7.40 -12.08
CA LYS A 165 -15.01 7.61 -10.64
C LYS A 165 -16.28 8.38 -10.39
N GLU A 166 -17.26 7.75 -9.73
CA GLU A 166 -18.49 8.38 -9.29
C GLU A 166 -18.32 9.02 -7.91
N TYR A 167 -18.73 10.28 -7.79
CA TYR A 167 -18.86 11.01 -6.55
C TYR A 167 -20.35 11.32 -6.30
N ARG A 168 -20.84 10.97 -5.13
CA ARG A 168 -22.26 11.16 -4.71
C ARG A 168 -22.40 12.38 -3.82
N THR A 169 -22.04 13.52 -4.38
CA THR A 169 -22.12 14.81 -3.67
C THR A 169 -22.28 15.95 -4.68
N ASN A 170 -22.93 17.01 -4.29
CA ASN A 170 -22.95 18.27 -5.04
C ASN A 170 -21.87 19.25 -4.54
N TYR A 171 -20.97 18.82 -3.65
CA TYR A 171 -19.93 19.66 -3.04
C TYR A 171 -20.44 20.98 -2.41
N GLY A 172 -21.74 21.02 -2.02
CA GLY A 172 -22.38 22.22 -1.49
C GLY A 172 -22.85 23.22 -2.54
N ASP A 173 -22.75 22.89 -3.82
CA ASP A 173 -23.31 23.73 -4.89
C ASP A 173 -24.82 23.64 -4.89
N ILE A 174 -25.47 24.75 -4.51
CA ILE A 174 -26.92 24.86 -4.42
C ILE A 174 -27.63 24.85 -5.77
N SER A 175 -26.90 25.05 -6.88
CA SER A 175 -27.43 24.95 -8.24
C SER A 175 -27.66 23.51 -8.67
N LEU A 176 -27.03 22.54 -7.98
CA LEU A 176 -27.17 21.12 -8.23
C LEU A 176 -28.14 20.45 -7.24
N PRO A 177 -28.94 19.48 -7.68
CA PRO A 177 -29.85 18.78 -6.77
C PRO A 177 -29.10 18.05 -5.66
N SER A 178 -29.74 17.92 -4.50
CA SER A 178 -29.23 17.10 -3.40
C SER A 178 -29.07 15.65 -3.86
N GLY A 179 -27.90 15.05 -3.60
CA GLY A 179 -27.56 13.69 -4.06
C GLY A 179 -27.14 13.62 -5.53
N ASN A 180 -26.73 14.76 -6.10
CA ASN A 180 -26.13 14.79 -7.44
C ASN A 180 -24.98 13.76 -7.55
N ARG A 181 -24.83 13.19 -8.73
CA ARG A 181 -23.78 12.24 -9.07
C ARG A 181 -22.92 12.86 -10.15
N SER A 182 -21.67 13.08 -9.81
CA SER A 182 -20.66 13.55 -10.77
C SER A 182 -19.70 12.39 -11.06
N VAL A 183 -19.48 12.10 -12.33
CA VAL A 183 -18.54 11.08 -12.77
C VAL A 183 -17.34 11.79 -13.39
N TYR A 184 -16.13 11.41 -12.96
CA TYR A 184 -14.90 11.95 -13.48
C TYR A 184 -14.08 10.82 -14.11
N SER A 185 -13.39 11.15 -15.22
CA SER A 185 -12.43 10.24 -15.83
C SER A 185 -11.12 10.29 -15.04
N ARG A 186 -10.69 9.16 -14.49
CA ARG A 186 -9.52 9.02 -13.63
C ARG A 186 -8.43 8.21 -14.29
N LEU A 187 -7.25 8.79 -14.41
CA LEU A 187 -6.03 8.05 -14.75
C LEU A 187 -5.48 7.41 -13.47
N VAL A 188 -5.22 6.12 -13.53
CA VAL A 188 -4.57 5.33 -12.45
C VAL A 188 -3.19 4.93 -12.94
N ILE A 189 -2.16 5.46 -12.32
CA ILE A 189 -0.77 5.09 -12.55
C ILE A 189 -0.38 4.15 -11.42
N SER A 190 -0.03 2.90 -11.71
CA SER A 190 0.25 1.90 -10.68
C SER A 190 1.52 1.13 -10.95
N TRP A 191 2.19 0.70 -9.88
CA TRP A 191 3.35 -0.20 -9.94
C TRP A 191 3.46 -1.02 -8.66
N ASP A 192 4.12 -2.17 -8.79
CA ASP A 192 4.41 -3.01 -7.64
C ASP A 192 5.73 -2.58 -6.99
N LEU A 193 5.78 -2.60 -5.65
CA LEU A 193 6.97 -2.45 -4.85
C LEU A 193 7.24 -3.76 -4.12
N ASN A 194 8.31 -4.44 -4.48
CA ASN A 194 8.70 -5.70 -3.88
C ASN A 194 9.90 -5.49 -2.96
N ARG A 195 9.77 -5.89 -1.70
CA ARG A 195 10.90 -5.83 -0.77
C ARG A 195 11.89 -6.95 -1.11
N THR A 196 13.12 -6.57 -1.41
CA THR A 196 14.18 -7.53 -1.80
C THR A 196 15.19 -7.79 -0.70
N SER A 197 15.22 -6.95 0.34
CA SER A 197 16.23 -7.01 1.38
C SER A 197 15.79 -7.85 2.57
N TRP A 198 16.35 -9.06 2.70
CA TRP A 198 16.33 -9.84 3.95
C TRP A 198 17.07 -9.13 5.09
N GLY A 199 17.91 -8.12 4.77
CA GLY A 199 18.69 -7.40 5.77
C GLY A 199 17.85 -6.73 6.86
N LEU A 200 16.67 -6.19 6.54
CA LEU A 200 15.77 -5.63 7.53
C LEU A 200 15.19 -6.74 8.43
N ALA A 201 14.72 -7.83 7.84
CA ALA A 201 14.20 -8.97 8.57
C ALA A 201 15.25 -9.55 9.53
N VAL A 202 16.49 -9.75 9.05
CA VAL A 202 17.60 -10.21 9.90
C VAL A 202 17.88 -9.22 11.03
N LYS A 203 17.95 -7.92 10.77
CA LYS A 203 18.19 -6.91 11.81
C LYS A 203 17.11 -6.89 12.89
N LEU A 204 15.85 -7.06 12.51
CA LEU A 204 14.73 -7.03 13.47
C LEU A 204 14.59 -8.34 14.25
N LEU A 205 14.76 -9.48 13.57
CA LEU A 205 14.44 -10.77 14.15
C LEU A 205 15.64 -11.48 14.79
N SER A 206 16.89 -11.10 14.46
CA SER A 206 18.07 -11.73 15.05
C SER A 206 18.11 -11.62 16.57
N THR A 207 17.77 -10.46 17.13
CA THR A 207 17.71 -10.24 18.58
C THR A 207 16.65 -11.14 19.21
N VAL A 208 15.49 -11.28 18.55
CA VAL A 208 14.38 -12.13 19.03
C VAL A 208 14.83 -13.59 19.10
N PHE A 209 15.40 -14.10 18.02
CA PHE A 209 15.86 -15.49 17.94
C PHE A 209 17.00 -15.76 18.93
N LEU A 210 18.00 -14.88 18.98
CA LEU A 210 19.14 -15.05 19.87
C LEU A 210 18.74 -15.01 21.34
N ALA A 211 17.92 -14.05 21.74
CA ALA A 211 17.44 -13.94 23.13
C ALA A 211 16.60 -15.15 23.53
N THR A 212 15.76 -15.67 22.64
CA THR A 212 14.97 -16.87 22.90
C THR A 212 15.85 -18.12 23.02
N VAL A 213 16.88 -18.24 22.17
CA VAL A 213 17.86 -19.35 22.31
C VAL A 213 18.60 -19.26 23.63
N VAL A 214 19.06 -18.09 24.05
CA VAL A 214 19.73 -17.89 25.36
C VAL A 214 18.80 -18.29 26.50
N ALA A 215 17.51 -17.95 26.42
CA ALA A 215 16.54 -18.39 27.40
C ALA A 215 16.39 -19.93 27.44
N PHE A 216 16.42 -20.62 26.30
CA PHE A 216 16.38 -22.10 26.28
C PHE A 216 17.65 -22.73 26.85
N VAL A 217 18.82 -22.08 26.68
CA VAL A 217 20.09 -22.55 27.28
C VAL A 217 20.00 -22.59 28.81
N SER A 218 19.11 -21.82 29.46
CA SER A 218 18.88 -21.88 30.90
C SER A 218 18.55 -23.27 31.41
N PHE A 219 17.90 -24.13 30.61
CA PHE A 219 17.61 -25.52 30.97
C PHE A 219 18.84 -26.42 31.03
N MET A 220 20.01 -25.98 30.54
CA MET A 220 21.30 -26.69 30.69
C MET A 220 22.00 -26.34 32.02
N VAL A 221 21.53 -25.33 32.72
CA VAL A 221 22.05 -24.89 34.03
C VAL A 221 21.29 -25.63 35.12
N LYS A 222 21.96 -25.92 36.25
CA LYS A 222 21.33 -26.62 37.39
C LYS A 222 20.13 -25.83 37.91
N PRO A 223 19.02 -26.52 38.32
CA PRO A 223 17.84 -25.84 38.85
C PRO A 223 18.11 -24.97 40.10
N SER A 224 19.09 -25.34 40.93
CA SER A 224 19.52 -24.56 42.11
C SER A 224 20.29 -23.28 41.77
N ASP A 225 20.84 -23.12 40.56
CA ASP A 225 21.56 -21.90 40.14
C ASP A 225 20.56 -20.88 39.60
N LEU A 226 19.86 -20.22 40.52
CA LEU A 226 18.82 -19.24 40.22
C LEU A 226 19.35 -18.02 39.45
N ASP A 227 20.48 -17.48 39.88
CA ASP A 227 21.01 -16.25 39.31
C ASP A 227 21.30 -16.42 37.84
N ALA A 228 21.91 -17.54 37.44
CA ALA A 228 22.18 -17.83 36.04
C ALA A 228 20.90 -18.08 35.24
N ARG A 229 19.97 -18.91 35.76
CA ARG A 229 18.72 -19.24 35.05
C ARG A 229 17.80 -18.05 34.85
N PHE A 230 17.53 -17.31 35.94
CA PHE A 230 16.65 -16.14 35.89
C PHE A 230 17.33 -14.99 35.16
N GLY A 231 18.66 -14.83 35.31
CA GLY A 231 19.43 -13.80 34.58
C GLY A 231 19.30 -13.92 33.05
N MET A 232 19.41 -15.16 32.53
CA MET A 232 19.22 -15.42 31.10
C MET A 232 17.78 -15.15 30.62
N GLY A 233 16.78 -15.61 31.40
CA GLY A 233 15.38 -15.40 31.04
C GLY A 233 14.95 -13.93 31.11
N VAL A 234 15.26 -13.24 32.23
CA VAL A 234 14.93 -11.83 32.41
C VAL A 234 15.68 -10.95 31.41
N GLY A 235 16.99 -11.21 31.18
CA GLY A 235 17.77 -10.56 30.16
C GLY A 235 17.18 -10.73 28.76
N GLY A 236 16.71 -11.94 28.45
CA GLY A 236 16.00 -12.25 27.20
C GLY A 236 14.71 -11.46 27.04
N LEU A 237 13.88 -11.35 28.10
CA LEU A 237 12.65 -10.54 28.08
C LEU A 237 12.95 -9.08 27.75
N PHE A 238 13.95 -8.49 28.42
CA PHE A 238 14.34 -7.09 28.16
C PHE A 238 14.87 -6.89 26.73
N ALA A 239 15.69 -7.82 26.24
CA ALA A 239 16.23 -7.74 24.88
C ALA A 239 15.12 -7.80 23.83
N VAL A 240 14.16 -8.73 23.98
CA VAL A 240 13.02 -8.84 23.05
C VAL A 240 12.09 -7.63 23.15
N ALA A 241 11.79 -7.14 24.37
CA ALA A 241 10.96 -5.94 24.56
C ALA A 241 11.60 -4.69 23.93
N ALA A 242 12.92 -4.49 24.10
CA ALA A 242 13.64 -3.41 23.47
C ALA A 242 13.61 -3.52 21.94
N SER A 243 13.79 -4.73 21.40
CA SER A 243 13.69 -4.99 19.95
C SER A 243 12.27 -4.72 19.42
N ALA A 244 11.22 -5.10 20.16
CA ALA A 244 9.83 -4.81 19.80
C ALA A 244 9.57 -3.30 19.73
N PHE A 245 10.10 -2.53 20.67
CA PHE A 245 9.98 -1.08 20.67
C PHE A 245 10.64 -0.45 19.43
N VAL A 246 11.81 -0.93 19.00
CA VAL A 246 12.46 -0.48 17.77
C VAL A 246 11.62 -0.84 16.55
N ALA A 247 11.07 -2.06 16.48
CA ALA A 247 10.23 -2.52 15.38
C ALA A 247 8.94 -1.68 15.24
N SER A 248 8.28 -1.35 16.37
CA SER A 248 7.06 -0.54 16.39
C SER A 248 7.27 0.88 15.86
N GLY A 249 8.47 1.43 15.97
CA GLY A 249 8.82 2.74 15.41
C GLY A 249 8.88 2.80 13.88
N LEU A 250 8.89 1.65 13.20
CA LEU A 250 9.01 1.57 11.74
C LEU A 250 7.66 1.49 11.02
N VAL A 251 6.58 1.20 11.72
CA VAL A 251 5.24 1.00 11.18
C VAL A 251 4.24 1.97 11.81
N PRO A 252 3.10 2.29 11.16
CA PRO A 252 2.04 3.10 11.77
C PRO A 252 1.41 2.37 12.96
N GLU A 253 1.00 3.09 13.98
CA GLU A 253 0.28 2.53 15.15
C GLU A 253 -1.05 1.85 14.74
N SER A 254 -1.65 2.29 13.64
CA SER A 254 -2.90 1.74 13.09
C SER A 254 -2.73 0.49 12.23
N SER A 255 -1.51 -0.02 12.00
CA SER A 255 -1.25 -1.13 11.06
C SER A 255 -1.71 -2.46 11.58
N GLY A 256 -2.36 -2.72 12.59
CA GLY A 256 -2.67 -4.04 13.09
C GLY A 256 -1.40 -4.88 13.40
N MET A 257 -1.56 -6.13 13.75
CA MET A 257 -0.45 -6.99 14.16
C MET A 257 0.35 -7.48 12.93
N THR A 258 1.62 -7.09 12.83
CA THR A 258 2.56 -7.53 11.78
C THR A 258 3.20 -8.89 12.12
N ILE A 259 3.86 -9.53 11.14
CA ILE A 259 4.68 -10.74 11.42
C ILE A 259 5.77 -10.43 12.46
N ALA A 260 6.41 -9.24 12.36
CA ALA A 260 7.41 -8.85 13.36
C ALA A 260 6.83 -8.78 14.77
N ASP A 261 5.65 -8.19 14.94
CA ASP A 261 4.97 -8.12 16.25
C ASP A 261 4.62 -9.51 16.78
N GLN A 262 4.11 -10.40 15.92
CA GLN A 262 3.81 -11.78 16.28
C GLN A 262 5.07 -12.51 16.75
N MET A 263 6.20 -12.35 16.06
CA MET A 263 7.47 -12.95 16.45
C MET A 263 7.94 -12.49 17.84
N HIS A 264 7.88 -11.18 18.10
CA HIS A 264 8.22 -10.63 19.41
C HIS A 264 7.30 -11.15 20.51
N MET A 265 5.98 -11.13 20.29
CA MET A 265 4.99 -11.57 21.26
C MET A 265 5.19 -13.05 21.62
N VAL A 266 5.34 -13.92 20.64
CA VAL A 266 5.54 -15.35 20.86
C VAL A 266 6.87 -15.62 21.55
N ALA A 267 7.95 -14.91 21.17
CA ALA A 267 9.23 -15.02 21.87
C ALA A 267 9.11 -14.64 23.35
N LEU A 268 8.43 -13.54 23.68
CA LEU A 268 8.15 -13.15 25.07
C LEU A 268 7.41 -14.24 25.82
N CYS A 269 6.38 -14.86 25.22
CA CYS A 269 5.64 -15.98 25.84
C CYS A 269 6.54 -17.19 26.10
N PHE A 270 7.39 -17.56 25.14
CA PHE A 270 8.33 -18.68 25.30
C PHE A 270 9.37 -18.39 26.38
N ILE A 271 9.97 -17.20 26.39
CA ILE A 271 10.94 -16.81 27.42
C ILE A 271 10.27 -16.77 28.79
N PHE A 272 9.06 -16.26 28.91
CA PHE A 272 8.31 -16.30 30.17
C PHE A 272 8.03 -17.73 30.61
N ALA A 273 7.68 -18.63 29.69
CA ALA A 273 7.49 -20.05 30.00
C ALA A 273 8.78 -20.71 30.52
N THR A 274 9.98 -20.33 30.00
CA THR A 274 11.25 -20.83 30.53
C THR A 274 11.46 -20.41 31.99
N LEU A 275 11.09 -19.18 32.36
CA LEU A 275 11.16 -18.73 33.77
C LEU A 275 10.20 -19.50 34.69
N LEU A 276 8.97 -19.75 34.22
CA LEU A 276 8.01 -20.57 34.99
C LEU A 276 8.48 -22.00 35.21
N ILE A 277 9.03 -22.64 34.16
CA ILE A 277 9.59 -23.98 34.22
C ILE A 277 10.80 -24.00 35.18
N SER A 278 11.67 -22.97 35.08
CA SER A 278 12.83 -22.84 35.99
C SER A 278 12.41 -22.74 37.45
N ALA A 279 11.37 -21.92 37.74
CA ALA A 279 10.82 -21.81 39.09
C ALA A 279 10.20 -23.14 39.60
N LEU A 280 9.53 -23.87 38.70
CA LEU A 280 8.97 -25.20 39.02
C LEU A 280 10.08 -26.22 39.30
N CYS A 281 11.12 -26.26 38.49
CA CYS A 281 12.25 -27.17 38.66
C CYS A 281 13.00 -26.91 39.96
N LEU A 282 13.21 -25.63 40.35
CA LEU A 282 13.75 -25.26 41.64
C LEU A 282 12.92 -25.83 42.79
N ARG A 283 11.60 -25.62 42.78
CA ARG A 283 10.71 -26.14 43.82
C ARG A 283 10.73 -27.67 43.92
N LEU A 284 10.90 -28.35 42.79
CA LEU A 284 11.02 -29.83 42.77
C LEU A 284 12.36 -30.28 43.39
N GLU A 285 13.45 -29.55 43.12
CA GLU A 285 14.75 -29.81 43.74
C GLU A 285 14.69 -29.63 45.25
N GLU A 286 14.10 -28.55 45.78
CA GLU A 286 13.89 -28.29 47.20
C GLU A 286 13.02 -29.36 47.89
N THR A 287 12.16 -30.05 47.13
CA THR A 287 11.31 -31.15 47.65
C THR A 287 11.91 -32.54 47.42
N GLU A 288 13.21 -32.66 47.25
CA GLU A 288 13.97 -33.91 47.03
C GLU A 288 13.53 -34.70 45.77
N ARG A 289 12.94 -34.00 44.77
CA ARG A 289 12.52 -34.61 43.50
C ARG A 289 13.43 -34.21 42.34
N GLU A 290 14.71 -34.17 42.55
CA GLU A 290 15.72 -33.74 41.57
C GLU A 290 15.59 -34.49 40.23
N ALA A 291 15.42 -35.81 40.24
CA ALA A 291 15.29 -36.60 39.02
C ALA A 291 14.12 -36.15 38.11
N LEU A 292 13.04 -35.64 38.74
CA LEU A 292 11.90 -35.10 37.99
C LEU A 292 12.23 -33.72 37.41
N ALA A 293 12.91 -32.86 38.17
CA ALA A 293 13.35 -31.54 37.68
C ALA A 293 14.27 -31.68 36.44
N TYR A 294 15.28 -32.54 36.49
CA TYR A 294 16.16 -32.83 35.34
C TYR A 294 15.41 -33.39 34.14
N ARG A 295 14.41 -34.24 34.34
CA ARG A 295 13.60 -34.76 33.23
C ARG A 295 12.76 -33.67 32.60
N ILE A 296 12.18 -32.74 33.35
CA ILE A 296 11.43 -31.59 32.84
C ILE A 296 12.35 -30.68 32.04
N ASP A 297 13.54 -30.32 32.54
CA ASP A 297 14.52 -29.52 31.83
C ASP A 297 14.94 -30.15 30.52
N HIS A 298 15.21 -31.44 30.52
CA HIS A 298 15.60 -32.17 29.29
C HIS A 298 14.49 -32.13 28.23
N TRP A 299 13.25 -32.39 28.61
CA TRP A 299 12.12 -32.32 27.68
C TRP A 299 11.83 -30.90 27.25
N ALA A 300 11.92 -29.91 28.14
CA ALA A 300 11.76 -28.52 27.81
C ALA A 300 12.81 -28.05 26.77
N LEU A 301 14.08 -28.40 27.00
CA LEU A 301 15.17 -28.10 26.04
C LEU A 301 14.97 -28.77 24.68
N ALA A 302 14.37 -29.98 24.64
CA ALA A 302 14.11 -30.64 23.35
C ALA A 302 12.87 -30.10 22.60
N ILE A 303 11.79 -29.80 23.34
CA ILE A 303 10.48 -29.50 22.75
C ILE A 303 10.33 -28.00 22.44
N MET A 304 10.70 -27.13 23.39
CA MET A 304 10.43 -25.68 23.22
C MET A 304 11.12 -25.05 22.02
N PRO A 305 12.39 -25.34 21.73
CA PRO A 305 13.02 -24.83 20.49
C PRO A 305 12.31 -25.33 19.23
N VAL A 306 11.92 -26.61 19.18
CA VAL A 306 11.22 -27.19 18.02
C VAL A 306 9.88 -26.50 17.80
N LEU A 307 9.11 -26.27 18.87
CA LEU A 307 7.82 -25.55 18.78
C LEU A 307 8.02 -24.09 18.36
N PHE A 308 8.98 -23.39 18.94
CA PHE A 308 9.24 -21.99 18.61
C PHE A 308 9.69 -21.81 17.17
N PHE A 309 10.74 -22.52 16.74
CA PHE A 309 11.27 -22.39 15.38
C PHE A 309 10.32 -22.96 14.33
N GLY A 310 9.60 -24.04 14.65
CA GLY A 310 8.57 -24.61 13.78
C GLY A 310 7.43 -23.63 13.55
N TRP A 311 6.94 -22.99 14.61
CA TRP A 311 5.94 -21.94 14.49
C TRP A 311 6.44 -20.72 13.74
N ALA A 312 7.67 -20.26 14.02
CA ALA A 312 8.29 -19.12 13.34
C ALA A 312 8.41 -19.38 11.83
N ALA A 313 8.93 -20.54 11.44
CA ALA A 313 9.03 -20.95 10.06
C ALA A 313 7.65 -21.02 9.37
N TRP A 314 6.67 -21.64 10.03
CA TRP A 314 5.30 -21.71 9.52
C TRP A 314 4.69 -20.31 9.29
N THR A 315 4.87 -19.38 10.25
CA THR A 315 4.34 -18.01 10.14
C THR A 315 4.95 -17.23 8.99
N ILE A 316 6.25 -17.43 8.70
CA ILE A 316 6.91 -16.78 7.57
C ILE A 316 6.42 -17.34 6.22
N VAL A 317 6.15 -18.65 6.16
CA VAL A 317 5.87 -19.35 4.90
C VAL A 317 4.38 -19.40 4.56
N LYS A 318 3.47 -19.49 5.54
CA LYS A 318 2.03 -19.76 5.31
C LYS A 318 1.35 -18.77 4.35
N ASP A 319 1.82 -17.54 4.26
CA ASP A 319 1.22 -16.48 3.48
C ASP A 319 2.03 -16.13 2.20
N GLN A 320 2.90 -17.02 1.75
CA GLN A 320 3.67 -16.81 0.50
C GLN A 320 2.85 -17.13 -0.77
N HIS A 321 1.60 -17.59 -0.62
CA HIS A 321 0.71 -17.95 -1.74
C HIS A 321 -0.48 -17.00 -1.88
#